data_07d8e39479b4ad98ef39b718b2218151
#
_entry.id   07d8e39479b4ad98ef39b718b2218151
#
_cell.length_a   1.000
_cell.length_b   1.000
_cell.length_c   1.000
_cell.angle_alpha   90.00
_cell.angle_beta   90.00
_cell.angle_gamma   90.00
#
_symmetry.space_group_name_H-M   'P 1'
#
loop_
_entity.id
_entity.type
_entity.pdbx_description
1 polymer ?
#
loop_
_entity_poly.entity_id
_entity_poly.type
_entity_poly.pdbx_seq_one_letter_code
_entity_poly.pdbx_strand_id
1 'polypeptide(L)'
;DYSQIELRVLAHLSQDPTLIDTFRRGEDVHDRTAREVFGTLSGVPEDEQRRVAKMVNYALLYGKTAFTLAKDLGVSRKEAERFIEAYFARYPMVRGFIDDTIAKARETEAVAA
;
A
#
# COMPACT_ATOMS: atom_id res chain seq x y z
N ASP A 1 -7.69 14.54 -7.25
CA ASP A 1 -8.10 13.15 -7.31
C ASP A 1 -8.63 12.72 -5.94
N TYR A 2 -9.88 12.30 -5.89
CA TYR A 2 -10.54 11.88 -4.65
C TYR A 2 -9.81 10.75 -3.93
N SER A 3 -9.16 9.88 -4.69
CA SER A 3 -8.42 8.75 -4.15
C SER A 3 -7.23 9.18 -3.29
N GLN A 4 -6.63 10.33 -3.57
CA GLN A 4 -5.54 10.84 -2.74
C GLN A 4 -6.02 11.27 -1.35
N ILE A 5 -7.29 11.64 -1.21
CA ILE A 5 -7.88 11.97 0.09
C ILE A 5 -7.87 10.75 0.99
N GLU A 6 -8.24 9.58 0.45
CA GLU A 6 -8.23 8.34 1.23
C GLU A 6 -6.82 7.97 1.68
N LEU A 7 -5.82 8.17 0.82
CA LEU A 7 -4.42 7.92 1.18
C LEU A 7 -3.89 8.95 2.18
N ARG A 8 -4.40 10.19 2.16
CA ARG A 8 -4.09 11.17 3.20
C ARG A 8 -4.64 10.74 4.55
N VAL A 9 -5.84 10.19 4.58
CA VAL A 9 -6.43 9.63 5.81
C VAL A 9 -5.57 8.47 6.31
N LEU A 10 -5.14 7.59 5.42
CA LEU A 10 -4.24 6.50 5.78
C LEU A 10 -2.92 7.02 6.38
N ALA A 11 -2.34 8.06 5.80
CA ALA A 11 -1.14 8.69 6.32
C ALA A 11 -1.36 9.21 7.75
N HIS A 12 -2.48 9.87 7.96
CA HIS A 12 -2.82 10.41 9.28
C HIS A 12 -3.03 9.30 10.32
N LEU A 13 -3.79 8.28 9.97
CA LEU A 13 -4.11 7.20 10.90
C LEU A 13 -2.90 6.30 11.21
N SER A 14 -2.09 6.00 10.21
CA SER A 14 -0.90 5.17 10.40
C SER A 14 0.28 5.91 11.00
N GLN A 15 0.32 7.23 10.83
CA GLN A 15 1.46 8.08 11.19
C GLN A 15 2.75 7.64 10.51
N ASP A 16 2.64 7.06 9.31
CA ASP A 16 3.81 6.63 8.56
C ASP A 16 4.60 7.85 8.07
N PRO A 17 5.88 7.95 8.42
CA PRO A 17 6.67 9.15 8.07
C PRO A 17 6.86 9.33 6.57
N THR A 18 6.95 8.25 5.80
CA THR A 18 7.13 8.35 4.35
C THR A 18 5.86 8.87 3.68
N LEU A 19 4.69 8.39 4.09
CA LEU A 19 3.42 8.91 3.59
C LEU A 19 3.21 10.36 3.98
N ILE A 20 3.45 10.69 5.24
CA ILE A 20 3.31 12.06 5.74
C ILE A 20 4.22 13.01 4.97
N ASP A 21 5.49 12.63 4.78
CA ASP A 21 6.46 13.41 4.02
C ASP A 21 6.00 13.65 2.58
N THR A 22 5.45 12.62 1.95
CA THR A 22 4.92 12.70 0.59
C THR A 22 3.90 13.83 0.45
N PHE A 23 2.93 13.86 1.36
CA PHE A 23 1.87 14.85 1.30
C PHE A 23 2.34 16.25 1.73
N ARG A 24 3.25 16.35 2.69
CA ARG A 24 3.85 17.63 3.09
C ARG A 24 4.62 18.28 1.96
N ARG A 25 5.28 17.49 1.14
CA ARG A 25 6.04 17.99 -0.02
C ARG A 25 5.18 18.27 -1.23
N GLY A 26 3.89 17.92 -1.19
CA GLY A 26 3.02 18.06 -2.33
C GLY A 26 3.36 17.13 -3.48
N GLU A 27 4.04 16.01 -3.20
CA GLU A 27 4.39 15.02 -4.21
C GLU A 27 3.18 14.16 -4.58
N ASP A 28 3.20 13.62 -5.80
CA ASP A 28 2.23 12.60 -6.22
C ASP A 28 2.53 11.31 -5.45
N VAL A 29 1.54 10.80 -4.73
CA VAL A 29 1.74 9.63 -3.85
C VAL A 29 2.10 8.39 -4.65
N HIS A 30 1.57 8.23 -5.85
CA HIS A 30 1.88 7.05 -6.68
C HIS A 30 3.27 7.11 -7.27
N ASP A 31 3.72 8.30 -7.65
CA ASP A 31 5.10 8.50 -8.10
C ASP A 31 6.09 8.24 -6.96
N ARG A 32 5.78 8.71 -5.76
CA ARG A 32 6.63 8.47 -4.59
C ARG A 32 6.70 6.97 -4.27
N THR A 33 5.55 6.28 -4.27
CA THR A 33 5.52 4.85 -4.03
C THR A 33 6.31 4.08 -5.09
N ALA A 34 6.20 4.48 -6.35
CA ALA A 34 6.97 3.87 -7.43
C ALA A 34 8.48 3.99 -7.17
N ARG A 35 8.95 5.17 -6.78
CA ARG A 35 10.36 5.38 -6.45
C ARG A 35 10.81 4.53 -5.26
N GLU A 36 10.01 4.53 -4.19
CA GLU A 36 10.36 3.83 -2.96
C GLU A 36 10.37 2.32 -3.14
N VAL A 37 9.41 1.78 -3.86
CA VAL A 37 9.24 0.33 -4.04
C VAL A 37 10.12 -0.20 -5.18
N PHE A 38 10.03 0.42 -6.36
CA PHE A 38 10.71 -0.09 -7.55
C PHE A 38 12.13 0.46 -7.71
N GLY A 39 12.55 1.38 -6.89
CA GLY A 39 13.94 1.78 -6.80
C GLY A 39 14.86 0.64 -6.35
N THR A 40 14.30 -0.36 -5.67
CA THR A 40 15.05 -1.51 -5.15
C THR A 40 14.63 -2.84 -5.78
N LEU A 41 13.53 -2.87 -6.54
CA LEU A 41 13.04 -4.08 -7.23
C LEU A 41 13.30 -3.97 -8.72
N SER A 42 13.75 -5.07 -9.32
CA SER A 42 13.91 -5.18 -10.77
C SER A 42 12.72 -5.92 -11.38
N GLY A 43 12.55 -5.80 -12.69
CA GLY A 43 11.58 -6.58 -13.44
C GLY A 43 10.29 -5.85 -13.80
N VAL A 44 10.09 -4.61 -13.34
CA VAL A 44 8.94 -3.80 -13.75
C VAL A 44 9.45 -2.66 -14.63
N PRO A 45 8.98 -2.58 -15.89
CA PRO A 45 9.39 -1.47 -16.78
C PRO A 45 9.04 -0.11 -16.17
N GLU A 46 9.90 0.86 -16.39
CA GLU A 46 9.76 2.19 -15.79
C GLU A 46 8.41 2.85 -16.10
N ASP A 47 7.92 2.69 -17.31
CA ASP A 47 6.63 3.25 -17.74
C ASP A 47 5.43 2.57 -17.07
N GLU A 48 5.61 1.39 -16.48
CA GLU A 48 4.58 0.63 -15.77
C GLU A 48 4.63 0.85 -14.25
N GLN A 49 5.73 1.36 -13.73
CA GLN A 49 5.95 1.43 -12.29
C GLN A 49 4.90 2.26 -11.56
N ARG A 50 4.52 3.42 -12.11
CA ARG A 50 3.50 4.26 -11.48
C ARG A 50 2.14 3.57 -11.44
N ARG A 51 1.77 2.89 -12.52
CA ARG A 51 0.50 2.15 -12.59
C ARG A 51 0.46 1.02 -11.55
N VAL A 52 1.54 0.26 -11.45
CA VAL A 52 1.64 -0.83 -10.47
C VAL A 52 1.63 -0.27 -9.05
N ALA A 53 2.37 0.82 -8.80
CA ALA A 53 2.39 1.47 -7.49
C ALA A 53 0.99 1.94 -7.09
N LYS A 54 0.24 2.53 -8.01
CA LYS A 54 -1.14 2.97 -7.77
C LYS A 54 -2.02 1.79 -7.35
N MET A 55 -1.90 0.67 -8.05
CA MET A 55 -2.68 -0.53 -7.74
C MET A 55 -2.31 -1.13 -6.39
N VAL A 56 -1.02 -1.11 -6.03
CA VAL A 56 -0.58 -1.56 -4.70
C VAL A 56 -1.12 -0.66 -3.61
N ASN A 57 -1.05 0.66 -3.79
CA ASN A 57 -1.60 1.62 -2.82
C ASN A 57 -3.07 1.34 -2.54
N TYR A 58 -3.86 1.14 -3.58
CA TYR A 58 -5.30 0.87 -3.42
C TYR A 58 -5.58 -0.51 -2.85
N ALA A 59 -4.80 -1.51 -3.26
CA ALA A 59 -4.95 -2.86 -2.71
C ALA A 59 -4.78 -2.85 -1.20
N LEU A 60 -3.77 -2.16 -0.70
CA LEU A 60 -3.51 -2.08 0.73
C LEU A 60 -4.57 -1.24 1.44
N LEU A 61 -4.99 -0.13 0.84
CA LEU A 61 -6.02 0.73 1.40
C LEU A 61 -7.35 -0.02 1.57
N TYR A 62 -7.71 -0.84 0.60
CA TYR A 62 -8.99 -1.56 0.60
C TYR A 62 -8.89 -3.00 1.15
N GLY A 63 -7.75 -3.37 1.69
CA GLY A 63 -7.57 -4.67 2.32
C GLY A 63 -7.56 -5.85 1.36
N LYS A 64 -7.17 -5.64 0.12
CA LYS A 64 -7.07 -6.72 -0.86
C LYS A 64 -5.93 -7.66 -0.53
N THR A 65 -6.10 -8.94 -0.86
CA THR A 65 -5.07 -9.95 -0.67
C THR A 65 -4.06 -9.94 -1.82
N ALA A 66 -2.91 -10.58 -1.60
CA ALA A 66 -1.92 -10.78 -2.66
C ALA A 66 -2.51 -11.53 -3.85
N PHE A 67 -3.42 -12.47 -3.60
CA PHE A 67 -4.11 -13.21 -4.65
C PHE A 67 -4.92 -12.27 -5.56
N THR A 68 -5.71 -11.39 -4.97
CA THR A 68 -6.54 -10.43 -5.71
C THR A 68 -5.65 -9.42 -6.46
N LEU A 69 -4.61 -8.91 -5.81
CA LEU A 69 -3.69 -7.98 -6.44
C LEU A 69 -2.97 -8.62 -7.63
N ALA A 70 -2.54 -9.87 -7.50
CA ALA A 70 -1.90 -10.61 -8.58
C ALA A 70 -2.82 -10.71 -9.81
N LYS A 71 -4.09 -11.01 -9.58
CA LYS A 71 -5.10 -11.07 -10.63
C LYS A 71 -5.27 -9.73 -11.34
N ASP A 72 -5.40 -8.67 -10.55
CA ASP A 72 -5.60 -7.31 -11.09
C ASP A 72 -4.39 -6.83 -11.89
N LEU A 73 -3.18 -7.20 -11.46
CA LEU A 73 -1.93 -6.83 -12.13
C LEU A 73 -1.56 -7.75 -13.29
N GLY A 74 -2.14 -8.94 -13.36
CA GLY A 74 -1.76 -9.92 -14.35
C GLY A 74 -0.38 -10.54 -14.09
N VAL A 75 0.00 -10.67 -12.82
CA VAL A 75 1.28 -11.25 -12.40
C VAL A 75 1.03 -12.47 -11.52
N SER A 76 2.08 -13.20 -11.17
CA SER A 76 1.97 -14.32 -10.24
C SER A 76 1.70 -13.82 -8.83
N ARG A 77 1.11 -14.70 -8.01
CA ARG A 77 0.90 -14.40 -6.59
C ARG A 77 2.23 -14.09 -5.88
N LYS A 78 3.28 -14.80 -6.23
CA LYS A 78 4.61 -14.62 -5.68
C LYS A 78 5.15 -13.22 -5.97
N GLU A 79 4.92 -12.75 -7.19
CA GLU A 79 5.31 -11.40 -7.62
C GLU A 79 4.52 -10.33 -6.85
N ALA A 80 3.21 -10.53 -6.70
CA ALA A 80 2.39 -9.61 -5.91
C ALA A 80 2.83 -9.56 -4.44
N GLU A 81 3.19 -10.71 -3.86
CA GLU A 81 3.72 -10.77 -2.52
C GLU A 81 5.03 -9.99 -2.39
N ARG A 82 5.90 -10.05 -3.40
CA ARG A 82 7.14 -9.26 -3.44
C ARG A 82 6.86 -7.77 -3.44
N PHE A 83 5.87 -7.32 -4.19
CA PHE A 83 5.50 -5.90 -4.22
C PHE A 83 4.99 -5.45 -2.86
N ILE A 84 4.14 -6.24 -2.21
CA ILE A 84 3.60 -5.92 -0.89
C ILE A 84 4.71 -5.89 0.16
N GLU A 85 5.62 -6.85 0.13
CA GLU A 85 6.76 -6.89 1.05
C GLU A 85 7.66 -5.66 0.88
N ALA A 86 7.95 -5.29 -0.36
CA ALA A 86 8.77 -4.12 -0.65
C ALA A 86 8.07 -2.83 -0.21
N TYR A 87 6.75 -2.76 -0.38
CA TYR A 87 5.96 -1.64 0.12
C TYR A 87 6.09 -1.50 1.64
N PHE A 88 5.86 -2.57 2.37
CA PHE A 88 5.92 -2.52 3.84
C PHE A 88 7.33 -2.27 4.37
N ALA A 89 8.37 -2.60 3.61
CA ALA A 89 9.74 -2.25 3.96
C ALA A 89 9.95 -0.74 3.94
N ARG A 90 9.24 -0.03 3.05
CA ARG A 90 9.35 1.43 2.91
C ARG A 90 8.29 2.19 3.70
N TYR A 91 7.18 1.54 4.02
CA TYR A 91 6.05 2.12 4.75
C TYR A 91 5.71 1.24 5.96
N PRO A 92 6.63 1.09 6.92
CA PRO A 92 6.46 0.10 8.00
C PRO A 92 5.29 0.40 8.94
N MET A 93 4.95 1.67 9.12
CA MET A 93 3.84 2.03 10.01
C MET A 93 2.49 1.71 9.40
N VAL A 94 2.40 1.65 8.07
CA VAL A 94 1.17 1.22 7.38
C VAL A 94 0.86 -0.23 7.71
N ARG A 95 1.87 -1.10 7.71
CA ARG A 95 1.68 -2.51 8.08
C ARG A 95 1.13 -2.64 9.49
N GLY A 96 1.74 -1.96 10.45
CA GLY A 96 1.29 -1.99 11.84
C GLY A 96 -0.15 -1.53 12.00
N PHE A 97 -0.50 -0.45 11.33
CA PHE A 97 -1.86 0.10 11.36
C PHE A 97 -2.88 -0.91 10.78
N ILE A 98 -2.58 -1.52 9.65
CA ILE A 98 -3.46 -2.49 9.01
C ILE A 98 -3.64 -3.71 9.92
N ASP A 99 -2.55 -4.25 10.47
CA ASP A 99 -2.61 -5.41 11.36
C ASP A 99 -3.43 -5.10 12.61
N ASP A 100 -3.24 -3.93 13.22
CA ASP A 100 -4.00 -3.50 14.38
C ASP A 100 -5.49 -3.34 14.08
N THR A 101 -5.80 -2.80 12.91
CA THR A 101 -7.19 -2.60 12.48
C THR A 101 -7.88 -3.95 12.30
N ILE A 102 -7.23 -4.91 11.68
CA ILE A 102 -7.75 -6.26 11.50
C ILE A 102 -7.96 -6.94 12.86
N ALA A 103 -7.00 -6.83 13.76
CA ALA A 103 -7.09 -7.42 15.09
C ALA A 103 -8.28 -6.86 15.88
N LYS A 104 -8.48 -5.55 15.83
CA LYS A 104 -9.63 -4.89 16.50
C LYS A 104 -10.96 -5.30 15.90
N ALA A 105 -11.03 -5.45 14.58
CA ALA A 105 -12.23 -5.91 13.91
C ALA A 105 -12.60 -7.33 14.34
N ARG A 106 -11.62 -8.20 14.46
CA ARG A 106 -11.82 -9.58 14.94
C ARG A 106 -12.28 -9.63 16.38
N GLU A 107 -11.73 -8.79 17.25
CA GLU A 107 -12.17 -8.68 18.64
C GLU A 107 -13.65 -8.26 18.71
N THR A 108 -14.03 -7.28 17.90
CA THR A 108 -15.42 -6.80 17.86
C THR A 108 -16.36 -7.91 17.38
N GLU A 109 -15.96 -8.67 16.37
CA GLU A 109 -16.76 -9.80 15.89
C GLU A 109 -16.92 -10.87 16.97
N ALA A 110 -15.85 -11.19 17.69
CA ALA A 110 -15.89 -12.17 18.77
C ALA A 110 -16.83 -11.74 19.90
N VAL A 111 -16.86 -10.47 20.23
CA VAL A 111 -17.74 -9.92 21.26
C VAL A 111 -19.20 -9.90 20.78
N ALA A 112 -19.42 -9.62 19.49
CA ALA A 112 -20.77 -9.57 18.92
C ALA A 112 -21.37 -10.97 18.71
N ALA A 113 -20.53 -11.97 18.57
CA ALA A 113 -20.99 -13.34 18.41
C ALA A 113 -21.46 -13.94 19.73
#